data_520730e485eddebc9801a050d3b6fc20
#
_entry.id   520730e485eddebc9801a050d3b6fc20
#
_cell.length_a   1.000
_cell.length_b   1.000
_cell.length_c   1.000
_cell.angle_alpha   90.00
_cell.angle_beta   90.00
_cell.angle_gamma   90.00
#
_symmetry.space_group_name_H-M   'P 1'
#
loop_
_entity.id
_entity.type
_entity.pdbx_description
1 polymer ?
#
loop_
_entity_poly.entity_id
_entity_poly.type
_entity_poly.pdbx_seq_one_letter_code
_entity_poly.pdbx_strand_id
1 'polypeptide(L)'
;VVQVAEATANAKTHDFVAMVYLLPMFGGMIADWFWGKYKTIFRLSLVYAIGSLLVALSVNNEMMFTTALMLIAIGAGGIKPCVSANVGDQFDESNSSLISKAFDMFYASINIGSVFSILLIPYLKDTYGPAVAFGVPAVAMLIAVFFFWAGKNKYRKLPAPKYDANRMIIFATAFLSLVVSYIYFDKIQHAGIGPVLGAWLILVLALAFIFKKQWFAKPGNFIGINLYALTNGGFNAAAKEYGEETVDGIKAVWRVLSVFAFIPVFWALWDQSQSEWVVQAQKMDLNWLGIEWKAEQISFVNAAFILLFIPLFSYVIFPAVNKMGIQITPLRKIGAGFVLTALSFVVVAIIQGWIDAGQTPNISWQILAFVVLTAGEVLISITGLEYAYTQAPPSMKSTIMACWLITVTLGNVLVSVIQTNISNGGFFAQFHGAGFFWLFTGICAATAVLFMLISPSIKEKSYIV
;
A
#
# COMPACT_ATOMS: atom_id res chain seq x y z
N VAL A 1 31.10 -2.60 0.95
CA VAL A 1 30.57 -2.99 2.29
C VAL A 1 29.40 -2.08 2.65
N VAL A 2 29.55 -0.74 2.60
CA VAL A 2 28.48 0.23 2.96
C VAL A 2 27.25 0.04 2.08
N GLN A 3 27.40 -0.03 0.75
CA GLN A 3 26.27 -0.25 -0.19
C GLN A 3 25.49 -1.54 0.10
N VAL A 4 26.19 -2.64 0.46
CA VAL A 4 25.54 -3.91 0.80
C VAL A 4 24.72 -3.77 2.08
N ALA A 5 25.21 -3.05 3.09
CA ALA A 5 24.48 -2.81 4.33
C ALA A 5 23.24 -1.92 4.09
N GLU A 6 23.36 -0.87 3.29
CA GLU A 6 22.23 0.00 2.88
C GLU A 6 21.18 -0.80 2.12
N ALA A 7 21.57 -1.60 1.11
CA ALA A 7 20.66 -2.42 0.34
C ALA A 7 19.92 -3.46 1.20
N THR A 8 20.62 -4.08 2.17
CA THR A 8 20.00 -5.02 3.10
C THR A 8 18.99 -4.34 4.02
N ALA A 9 19.30 -3.15 4.54
CA ALA A 9 18.39 -2.38 5.39
C ALA A 9 17.13 -1.95 4.62
N ASN A 10 17.31 -1.49 3.38
CA ASN A 10 16.22 -1.08 2.52
C ASN A 10 15.34 -2.27 2.10
N ALA A 11 15.94 -3.43 1.76
CA ALA A 11 15.18 -4.65 1.50
C ALA A 11 14.28 -5.02 2.69
N LYS A 12 14.82 -5.04 3.92
CA LYS A 12 14.04 -5.33 5.15
C LYS A 12 12.92 -4.30 5.39
N THR A 13 13.15 -3.03 5.08
CA THR A 13 12.11 -1.97 5.16
C THR A 13 10.98 -2.27 4.20
N HIS A 14 11.26 -2.57 2.94
CA HIS A 14 10.24 -2.89 1.94
C HIS A 14 9.55 -4.23 2.22
N ASP A 15 10.24 -5.22 2.79
CA ASP A 15 9.62 -6.46 3.28
C ASP A 15 8.58 -6.17 4.37
N PHE A 16 8.92 -5.32 5.32
CA PHE A 16 8.01 -4.90 6.38
C PHE A 16 6.78 -4.17 5.80
N VAL A 17 6.98 -3.20 4.91
CA VAL A 17 5.88 -2.46 4.26
C VAL A 17 5.01 -3.40 3.44
N ALA A 18 5.60 -4.33 2.68
CA ALA A 18 4.86 -5.35 1.92
C ALA A 18 3.93 -6.17 2.84
N MET A 19 4.42 -6.60 4.01
CA MET A 19 3.60 -7.32 5.00
C MET A 19 2.51 -6.45 5.61
N VAL A 20 2.78 -5.18 5.91
CA VAL A 20 1.80 -4.21 6.45
C VAL A 20 0.64 -3.98 5.48
N TYR A 21 0.84 -4.14 4.18
CA TYR A 21 -0.20 -3.99 3.15
C TYR A 21 -0.80 -5.33 2.67
N LEU A 22 -0.15 -6.45 2.90
CA LEU A 22 -0.70 -7.78 2.66
C LEU A 22 -1.65 -8.24 3.77
N LEU A 23 -1.26 -8.04 5.03
CA LEU A 23 -2.01 -8.49 6.20
C LEU A 23 -3.41 -7.87 6.38
N PRO A 24 -3.73 -6.67 5.85
CA PRO A 24 -5.10 -6.16 5.79
C PRO A 24 -6.12 -7.10 5.14
N MET A 25 -5.70 -7.92 4.18
CA MET A 25 -6.57 -8.95 3.62
C MET A 25 -7.04 -9.94 4.69
N PHE A 26 -6.12 -10.42 5.53
CA PHE A 26 -6.46 -11.34 6.64
C PHE A 26 -7.22 -10.63 7.76
N GLY A 27 -6.88 -9.38 8.05
CA GLY A 27 -7.60 -8.56 9.03
C GLY A 27 -9.05 -8.30 8.65
N GLY A 28 -9.32 -8.03 7.37
CA GLY A 28 -10.66 -7.94 6.82
C GLY A 28 -11.42 -9.28 6.95
N MET A 29 -10.77 -10.39 6.60
CA MET A 29 -11.36 -11.74 6.79
C MET A 29 -11.71 -12.02 8.25
N ILE A 30 -10.83 -11.66 9.19
CA ILE A 30 -11.10 -11.81 10.64
C ILE A 30 -12.33 -10.99 11.04
N ALA A 31 -12.43 -9.76 10.56
CA ALA A 31 -13.56 -8.88 10.87
C ALA A 31 -14.86 -9.39 10.25
N ASP A 32 -14.84 -9.73 8.96
CA ASP A 32 -16.06 -10.07 8.22
C ASP A 32 -16.52 -11.50 8.46
N TRP A 33 -15.63 -12.42 8.89
CA TRP A 33 -15.96 -13.83 9.04
C TRP A 33 -16.04 -14.32 10.48
N PHE A 34 -15.38 -13.65 11.46
CA PHE A 34 -15.26 -14.19 12.80
C PHE A 34 -15.64 -13.23 13.93
N TRP A 35 -15.00 -12.05 14.01
CA TRP A 35 -15.08 -11.21 15.22
C TRP A 35 -16.00 -10.01 15.10
N GLY A 36 -16.29 -9.55 13.90
CA GLY A 36 -16.89 -8.23 13.66
C GLY A 36 -15.84 -7.10 13.78
N LYS A 37 -16.11 -5.98 13.11
CA LYS A 37 -15.16 -4.87 12.98
C LYS A 37 -14.67 -4.31 14.31
N TYR A 38 -15.59 -4.03 15.24
CA TYR A 38 -15.23 -3.46 16.54
C TYR A 38 -14.21 -4.31 17.32
N LYS A 39 -14.47 -5.63 17.46
CA LYS A 39 -13.57 -6.53 18.19
C LYS A 39 -12.23 -6.69 17.49
N THR A 40 -12.23 -6.70 16.18
CA THR A 40 -11.00 -6.79 15.37
C THR A 40 -10.13 -5.55 15.57
N ILE A 41 -10.70 -4.35 15.43
CA ILE A 41 -9.99 -3.10 15.69
C ILE A 41 -9.41 -3.12 17.12
N PHE A 42 -10.24 -3.35 18.11
CA PHE A 42 -9.80 -3.29 19.51
C PHE A 42 -8.66 -4.26 19.83
N ARG A 43 -8.80 -5.54 19.46
CA ARG A 43 -7.81 -6.58 19.77
C ARG A 43 -6.50 -6.36 18.99
N LEU A 44 -6.59 -6.05 17.72
CA LEU A 44 -5.40 -5.87 16.88
C LEU A 44 -4.71 -4.53 17.12
N SER A 45 -5.42 -3.51 17.61
CA SER A 45 -4.77 -2.29 18.12
C SER A 45 -3.95 -2.54 19.38
N LEU A 46 -4.36 -3.46 20.26
CA LEU A 46 -3.53 -3.89 21.39
C LEU A 46 -2.26 -4.62 20.93
N VAL A 47 -2.39 -5.51 19.92
CA VAL A 47 -1.22 -6.19 19.33
C VAL A 47 -0.27 -5.16 18.71
N TYR A 48 -0.79 -4.17 17.99
CA TYR A 48 0.00 -3.07 17.45
C TYR A 48 0.73 -2.29 18.56
N ALA A 49 0.03 -1.92 19.63
CA ALA A 49 0.61 -1.18 20.75
C ALA A 49 1.73 -1.98 21.44
N ILE A 50 1.53 -3.29 21.65
CA ILE A 50 2.57 -4.19 22.18
C ILE A 50 3.77 -4.24 21.23
N GLY A 51 3.55 -4.41 19.93
CA GLY A 51 4.61 -4.38 18.93
C GLY A 51 5.40 -3.07 18.96
N SER A 52 4.73 -1.93 19.01
CA SER A 52 5.38 -0.60 19.09
C SER A 52 6.19 -0.43 20.37
N LEU A 53 5.68 -0.93 21.52
CA LEU A 53 6.42 -0.91 22.78
C LEU A 53 7.67 -1.80 22.71
N LEU A 54 7.56 -2.98 22.10
CA LEU A 54 8.69 -3.89 21.92
C LEU A 54 9.76 -3.29 21.00
N VAL A 55 9.40 -2.52 19.95
CA VAL A 55 10.37 -1.77 19.14
C VAL A 55 11.17 -0.81 20.01
N ALA A 56 10.51 -0.05 20.88
CA ALA A 56 11.18 0.87 21.80
C ALA A 56 12.18 0.18 22.73
N LEU A 57 11.91 -1.06 23.13
CA LEU A 57 12.74 -1.86 24.04
C LEU A 57 13.81 -2.69 23.32
N SER A 58 13.73 -2.84 21.99
CA SER A 58 14.55 -3.77 21.21
C SER A 58 15.79 -3.16 20.56
N VAL A 59 16.16 -1.93 20.93
CA VAL A 59 17.21 -1.12 20.25
C VAL A 59 18.54 -1.88 20.03
N ASN A 60 18.85 -2.86 20.88
CA ASN A 60 20.09 -3.65 20.79
C ASN A 60 19.85 -5.16 20.53
N ASN A 61 18.64 -5.54 20.11
CA ASN A 61 18.27 -6.95 19.89
C ASN A 61 17.51 -7.13 18.58
N GLU A 62 18.20 -7.60 17.53
CA GLU A 62 17.66 -7.76 16.18
C GLU A 62 16.44 -8.72 16.14
N MET A 63 16.49 -9.84 16.88
CA MET A 63 15.38 -10.79 16.92
C MET A 63 14.12 -10.16 17.55
N MET A 64 14.30 -9.45 18.66
CA MET A 64 13.21 -8.75 19.32
C MET A 64 12.66 -7.63 18.44
N PHE A 65 13.52 -6.88 17.75
CA PHE A 65 13.14 -5.83 16.82
C PHE A 65 12.30 -6.38 15.65
N THR A 66 12.76 -7.44 15.02
CA THR A 66 12.03 -8.09 13.91
C THR A 66 10.69 -8.65 14.37
N THR A 67 10.63 -9.28 15.55
CA THR A 67 9.39 -9.77 16.15
C THR A 67 8.42 -8.63 16.42
N ALA A 68 8.92 -7.51 16.92
CA ALA A 68 8.14 -6.31 17.18
C ALA A 68 7.53 -5.72 15.89
N LEU A 69 8.30 -5.62 14.83
CA LEU A 69 7.81 -5.18 13.50
C LEU A 69 6.72 -6.12 12.97
N MET A 70 6.85 -7.43 13.17
CA MET A 70 5.83 -8.39 12.76
C MET A 70 4.52 -8.19 13.55
N LEU A 71 4.59 -7.94 14.85
CA LEU A 71 3.41 -7.62 15.67
C LEU A 71 2.74 -6.32 15.20
N ILE A 72 3.53 -5.30 14.85
CA ILE A 72 3.00 -4.06 14.27
C ILE A 72 2.29 -4.36 12.93
N ALA A 73 2.89 -5.16 12.06
CA ALA A 73 2.28 -5.52 10.77
C ALA A 73 0.97 -6.28 10.95
N ILE A 74 0.91 -7.26 11.87
CA ILE A 74 -0.32 -7.99 12.21
C ILE A 74 -1.38 -7.04 12.77
N GLY A 75 -1.01 -6.15 13.69
CA GLY A 75 -1.90 -5.16 14.26
C GLY A 75 -2.45 -4.20 13.22
N ALA A 76 -1.58 -3.62 12.39
CA ALA A 76 -1.95 -2.74 11.28
C ALA A 76 -2.88 -3.43 10.28
N GLY A 77 -2.65 -4.73 10.03
CA GLY A 77 -3.48 -5.56 9.16
C GLY A 77 -4.95 -5.55 9.57
N GLY A 78 -5.26 -5.62 10.85
CA GLY A 78 -6.64 -5.55 11.31
C GLY A 78 -7.20 -4.15 11.43
N ILE A 79 -6.36 -3.17 11.73
CA ILE A 79 -6.79 -1.78 11.92
C ILE A 79 -7.14 -1.12 10.59
N LYS A 80 -6.23 -1.16 9.62
CA LYS A 80 -6.36 -0.44 8.34
C LYS A 80 -7.69 -0.69 7.60
N PRO A 81 -8.11 -1.94 7.33
CA PRO A 81 -9.35 -2.19 6.60
C PRO A 81 -10.61 -1.93 7.44
N CYS A 82 -10.51 -2.12 8.77
CA CYS A 82 -11.67 -2.11 9.64
C CYS A 82 -12.05 -0.72 10.14
N VAL A 83 -11.08 0.20 10.34
CA VAL A 83 -11.38 1.53 10.89
C VAL A 83 -12.18 2.37 9.91
N SER A 84 -11.79 2.48 8.65
CA SER A 84 -12.54 3.20 7.63
C SER A 84 -13.94 2.61 7.43
N ALA A 85 -14.03 1.27 7.36
CA ALA A 85 -15.32 0.59 7.26
C ALA A 85 -16.20 0.81 8.51
N ASN A 86 -15.60 0.84 9.71
CA ASN A 86 -16.34 1.13 10.95
C ASN A 86 -16.85 2.58 11.00
N VAL A 87 -16.12 3.54 10.43
CA VAL A 87 -16.62 4.92 10.25
C VAL A 87 -17.86 4.91 9.36
N GLY A 88 -17.82 4.24 8.21
CA GLY A 88 -19.00 4.12 7.33
C GLY A 88 -20.20 3.44 7.99
N ASP A 89 -19.98 2.44 8.84
CA ASP A 89 -21.04 1.72 9.56
C ASP A 89 -21.80 2.60 10.58
N GLN A 90 -21.30 3.79 10.93
CA GLN A 90 -21.98 4.72 11.84
C GLN A 90 -23.12 5.47 11.16
N PHE A 91 -23.26 5.36 9.84
CA PHE A 91 -24.24 6.08 9.04
C PHE A 91 -25.30 5.12 8.49
N ASP A 92 -26.52 5.64 8.34
CA ASP A 92 -27.65 4.99 7.70
C ASP A 92 -28.41 6.00 6.80
N GLU A 93 -29.56 5.63 6.28
CA GLU A 93 -30.36 6.50 5.41
C GLU A 93 -30.69 7.85 6.04
N SER A 94 -30.86 7.92 7.37
CA SER A 94 -31.25 9.13 8.10
C SER A 94 -30.15 10.19 8.18
N ASN A 95 -28.87 9.77 8.12
CA ASN A 95 -27.70 10.64 8.26
C ASN A 95 -26.66 10.45 7.13
N SER A 96 -27.03 9.80 6.04
CA SER A 96 -26.17 9.51 4.88
C SER A 96 -25.50 10.76 4.28
N SER A 97 -26.15 11.93 4.36
CA SER A 97 -25.59 13.20 3.91
C SER A 97 -24.31 13.63 4.65
N LEU A 98 -24.05 13.08 5.84
CA LEU A 98 -22.87 13.38 6.64
C LEU A 98 -21.68 12.44 6.36
N ILE A 99 -21.89 11.37 5.59
CA ILE A 99 -20.84 10.37 5.29
C ILE A 99 -19.61 11.03 4.66
N SER A 100 -19.79 11.85 3.63
CA SER A 100 -18.67 12.53 2.96
C SER A 100 -17.86 13.36 3.94
N LYS A 101 -18.54 14.18 4.75
CA LYS A 101 -17.87 15.01 5.76
C LYS A 101 -17.12 14.20 6.82
N ALA A 102 -17.64 13.04 7.22
CA ALA A 102 -16.97 12.15 8.17
C ALA A 102 -15.71 11.54 7.58
N PHE A 103 -15.74 11.13 6.30
CA PHE A 103 -14.54 10.64 5.60
C PHE A 103 -13.52 11.76 5.37
N ASP A 104 -13.95 12.98 5.05
CA ASP A 104 -13.06 14.14 4.95
C ASP A 104 -12.31 14.41 6.27
N MET A 105 -13.04 14.37 7.40
CA MET A 105 -12.45 14.53 8.73
C MET A 105 -11.51 13.36 9.08
N PHE A 106 -11.88 12.14 8.72
CA PHE A 106 -11.06 10.95 8.92
C PHE A 106 -9.75 11.06 8.15
N TYR A 107 -9.81 11.42 6.87
CA TYR A 107 -8.63 11.61 6.02
C TYR A 107 -7.75 12.77 6.50
N ALA A 108 -8.34 13.90 6.87
CA ALA A 108 -7.62 15.03 7.46
C ALA A 108 -6.88 14.63 8.74
N SER A 109 -7.52 13.84 9.62
CA SER A 109 -6.90 13.36 10.87
C SER A 109 -5.68 12.48 10.60
N ILE A 110 -5.73 11.61 9.59
CA ILE A 110 -4.58 10.77 9.18
C ILE A 110 -3.41 11.66 8.73
N ASN A 111 -3.67 12.64 7.85
CA ASN A 111 -2.62 13.51 7.31
C ASN A 111 -2.02 14.42 8.39
N ILE A 112 -2.84 14.96 9.30
CA ILE A 112 -2.36 15.71 10.46
C ILE A 112 -1.43 14.84 11.31
N GLY A 113 -1.85 13.61 11.63
CA GLY A 113 -1.03 12.65 12.37
C GLY A 113 0.30 12.33 11.66
N SER A 114 0.27 12.18 10.34
CA SER A 114 1.48 11.95 9.52
C SER A 114 2.47 13.10 9.59
N VAL A 115 2.01 14.34 9.44
CA VAL A 115 2.87 15.54 9.56
C VAL A 115 3.53 15.58 10.94
N PHE A 116 2.75 15.41 12.02
CA PHE A 116 3.31 15.40 13.38
C PHE A 116 4.33 14.26 13.56
N SER A 117 4.03 13.07 13.06
CA SER A 117 4.94 11.92 13.19
C SER A 117 6.25 12.16 12.45
N ILE A 118 6.18 12.60 11.19
CA ILE A 118 7.38 12.83 10.34
C ILE A 118 8.28 13.92 10.94
N LEU A 119 7.72 14.97 11.52
CA LEU A 119 8.51 16.05 12.09
C LEU A 119 9.03 15.73 13.50
N LEU A 120 8.20 15.08 14.32
CA LEU A 120 8.50 14.88 15.74
C LEU A 120 9.42 13.67 16.00
N ILE A 121 9.20 12.54 15.33
CA ILE A 121 9.90 11.30 15.66
C ILE A 121 11.42 11.39 15.41
N PRO A 122 11.93 11.94 14.29
CA PRO A 122 13.37 12.15 14.10
C PRO A 122 13.97 13.09 15.16
N TYR A 123 13.25 14.15 15.53
CA TYR A 123 13.69 15.05 16.59
C TYR A 123 13.83 14.32 17.94
N LEU A 124 12.83 13.53 18.31
CA LEU A 124 12.86 12.75 19.56
C LEU A 124 13.99 11.69 19.54
N LYS A 125 14.21 11.05 18.39
CA LYS A 125 15.29 10.06 18.21
C LYS A 125 16.65 10.66 18.53
N ASP A 126 16.93 11.85 18.01
CA ASP A 126 18.24 12.48 18.17
C ASP A 126 18.42 13.14 19.54
N THR A 127 17.32 13.69 20.11
CA THR A 127 17.40 14.41 21.39
C THR A 127 17.33 13.45 22.60
N TYR A 128 16.46 12.43 22.53
CA TYR A 128 16.17 11.54 23.67
C TYR A 128 16.49 10.07 23.39
N GLY A 129 16.97 9.76 22.19
CA GLY A 129 17.32 8.41 21.77
C GLY A 129 16.20 7.59 21.16
N PRO A 130 16.55 6.46 20.51
CA PRO A 130 15.59 5.63 19.77
C PRO A 130 14.46 5.06 20.62
N ALA A 131 14.72 4.70 21.87
CA ALA A 131 13.71 4.13 22.77
C ALA A 131 12.55 5.11 23.02
N VAL A 132 12.83 6.40 23.20
CA VAL A 132 11.80 7.43 23.37
C VAL A 132 11.06 7.66 22.05
N ALA A 133 11.79 7.79 20.94
CA ALA A 133 11.21 8.03 19.63
C ALA A 133 10.21 6.92 19.24
N PHE A 134 10.56 5.66 19.44
CA PHE A 134 9.68 4.53 19.16
C PHE A 134 8.62 4.29 20.26
N GLY A 135 8.86 4.77 21.48
CA GLY A 135 7.89 4.69 22.59
C GLY A 135 6.68 5.62 22.40
N VAL A 136 6.87 6.79 21.81
CA VAL A 136 5.79 7.77 21.58
C VAL A 136 4.63 7.21 20.74
N PRO A 137 4.84 6.54 19.59
CA PRO A 137 3.76 5.87 18.85
C PRO A 137 3.04 4.80 19.68
N ALA A 138 3.76 4.06 20.55
CA ALA A 138 3.14 3.06 21.41
C ALA A 138 2.17 3.71 22.41
N VAL A 139 2.57 4.80 23.07
CA VAL A 139 1.72 5.56 23.98
C VAL A 139 0.53 6.16 23.25
N ALA A 140 0.75 6.77 22.08
CA ALA A 140 -0.31 7.32 21.25
C ALA A 140 -1.35 6.25 20.85
N MET A 141 -0.88 5.05 20.50
CA MET A 141 -1.77 3.93 20.17
C MET A 141 -2.58 3.47 21.40
N LEU A 142 -1.97 3.39 22.59
CA LEU A 142 -2.70 3.04 23.84
C LEU A 142 -3.77 4.08 24.16
N ILE A 143 -3.47 5.37 23.98
CA ILE A 143 -4.45 6.46 24.14
C ILE A 143 -5.60 6.28 23.13
N ALA A 144 -5.30 6.01 21.86
CA ALA A 144 -6.30 5.76 20.84
C ALA A 144 -7.19 4.54 21.17
N VAL A 145 -6.59 3.43 21.64
CA VAL A 145 -7.31 2.23 22.10
C VAL A 145 -8.22 2.56 23.27
N PHE A 146 -7.74 3.35 24.22
CA PHE A 146 -8.56 3.77 25.37
C PHE A 146 -9.78 4.57 24.92
N PHE A 147 -9.62 5.59 24.07
CA PHE A 147 -10.75 6.37 23.55
C PHE A 147 -11.71 5.52 22.72
N PHE A 148 -11.19 4.62 21.88
CA PHE A 148 -12.02 3.69 21.12
C PHE A 148 -12.83 2.76 22.04
N TRP A 149 -12.20 2.23 23.10
CA TRP A 149 -12.89 1.41 24.11
C TRP A 149 -13.91 2.22 24.92
N ALA A 150 -13.57 3.43 25.34
CA ALA A 150 -14.48 4.30 26.10
C ALA A 150 -15.74 4.66 25.27
N GLY A 151 -15.59 4.81 23.94
CA GLY A 151 -16.69 5.04 23.01
C GLY A 151 -17.56 3.81 22.72
N LYS A 152 -17.24 2.63 23.24
CA LYS A 152 -17.84 1.33 22.86
C LYS A 152 -19.38 1.28 22.86
N ASN A 153 -20.02 2.07 23.71
CA ASN A 153 -21.49 2.12 23.84
C ASN A 153 -22.13 3.12 22.89
N LYS A 154 -21.33 3.96 22.21
CA LYS A 154 -21.82 4.97 21.25
C LYS A 154 -21.74 4.48 19.81
N TYR A 155 -20.91 3.47 19.52
CA TYR A 155 -20.74 2.93 18.17
C TYR A 155 -21.90 2.01 17.80
N ARG A 156 -22.42 2.19 16.57
CA ARG A 156 -23.25 1.19 15.92
C ARG A 156 -22.37 -0.02 15.59
N LYS A 157 -22.67 -1.15 16.21
CA LYS A 157 -21.92 -2.40 16.02
C LYS A 157 -22.77 -3.33 15.18
N LEU A 158 -22.27 -3.68 14.00
CA LEU A 158 -22.89 -4.75 13.24
C LEU A 158 -22.65 -6.10 13.95
N PRO A 159 -23.65 -7.00 13.94
CA PRO A 159 -23.53 -8.29 14.61
C PRO A 159 -22.35 -9.08 14.02
N ALA A 160 -21.65 -9.81 14.89
CA ALA A 160 -20.62 -10.73 14.45
C ALA A 160 -21.25 -11.82 13.54
N PRO A 161 -20.57 -12.20 12.45
CA PRO A 161 -21.09 -13.23 11.55
C PRO A 161 -21.24 -14.57 12.27
N LYS A 162 -22.17 -15.40 11.79
CA LYS A 162 -22.32 -16.78 12.30
C LYS A 162 -21.09 -17.60 11.90
N TYR A 163 -20.71 -18.54 12.77
CA TYR A 163 -19.61 -19.47 12.51
C TYR A 163 -19.86 -20.26 11.22
N ASP A 164 -18.84 -20.35 10.38
CA ASP A 164 -18.83 -21.10 9.13
C ASP A 164 -17.49 -21.87 9.04
N ALA A 165 -17.55 -23.19 9.10
CA ALA A 165 -16.39 -24.06 9.06
C ALA A 165 -15.61 -23.92 7.73
N ASN A 166 -16.28 -23.67 6.60
CA ASN A 166 -15.61 -23.49 5.31
C ASN A 166 -14.76 -22.23 5.30
N ARG A 167 -15.28 -21.12 5.87
CA ARG A 167 -14.52 -19.87 6.02
C ARG A 167 -13.31 -20.06 6.92
N MET A 168 -13.45 -20.86 8.00
CA MET A 168 -12.33 -21.18 8.88
C MET A 168 -11.23 -21.95 8.13
N ILE A 169 -11.58 -22.95 7.34
CA ILE A 169 -10.63 -23.74 6.54
C ILE A 169 -9.92 -22.83 5.52
N ILE A 170 -10.66 -21.99 4.80
CA ILE A 170 -10.08 -21.03 3.85
C ILE A 170 -9.09 -20.09 4.54
N PHE A 171 -9.49 -19.48 5.66
CA PHE A 171 -8.62 -18.62 6.41
C PHE A 171 -7.38 -19.32 6.94
N ALA A 172 -7.56 -20.49 7.59
CA ALA A 172 -6.46 -21.25 8.18
C ALA A 172 -5.46 -21.71 7.11
N THR A 173 -5.94 -22.25 5.99
CA THR A 173 -5.06 -22.68 4.90
C THR A 173 -4.26 -21.53 4.30
N ALA A 174 -4.91 -20.39 4.03
CA ALA A 174 -4.25 -19.21 3.48
C ALA A 174 -3.26 -18.59 4.48
N PHE A 175 -3.64 -18.45 5.74
CA PHE A 175 -2.80 -17.82 6.76
C PHE A 175 -1.64 -18.73 7.18
N LEU A 176 -1.87 -20.00 7.48
CA LEU A 176 -0.81 -20.94 7.89
C LEU A 176 0.21 -21.17 6.77
N SER A 177 -0.23 -21.23 5.52
CA SER A 177 0.70 -21.33 4.38
C SER A 177 1.60 -20.10 4.25
N LEU A 178 1.08 -18.88 4.56
CA LEU A 178 1.91 -17.66 4.62
C LEU A 178 2.94 -17.75 5.75
N VAL A 179 2.52 -18.18 6.94
CA VAL A 179 3.43 -18.32 8.10
C VAL A 179 4.53 -19.34 7.80
N VAL A 180 4.19 -20.49 7.22
CA VAL A 180 5.17 -21.53 6.84
C VAL A 180 6.15 -21.00 5.79
N SER A 181 5.65 -20.33 4.74
CA SER A 181 6.49 -19.72 3.70
C SER A 181 7.42 -18.65 4.30
N TYR A 182 6.92 -17.83 5.20
CA TYR A 182 7.70 -16.79 5.87
C TYR A 182 8.82 -17.39 6.73
N ILE A 183 8.50 -18.38 7.58
CA ILE A 183 9.50 -19.05 8.42
C ILE A 183 10.58 -19.71 7.56
N TYR A 184 10.21 -20.42 6.52
CA TYR A 184 11.17 -21.14 5.69
C TYR A 184 12.03 -20.20 4.85
N PHE A 185 11.43 -19.32 4.06
CA PHE A 185 12.16 -18.49 3.10
C PHE A 185 12.81 -17.27 3.70
N ASP A 186 12.19 -16.60 4.67
CA ASP A 186 12.77 -15.41 5.29
C ASP A 186 13.68 -15.77 6.48
N LYS A 187 13.23 -16.62 7.42
CA LYS A 187 13.99 -16.91 8.65
C LYS A 187 15.06 -17.97 8.50
N ILE A 188 14.83 -18.99 7.66
CA ILE A 188 15.79 -20.07 7.49
C ILE A 188 16.72 -19.80 6.29
N GLN A 189 16.15 -19.39 5.14
CA GLN A 189 16.91 -19.19 3.90
C GLN A 189 17.40 -17.75 3.71
N HIS A 190 16.92 -16.78 4.50
CA HIS A 190 17.22 -15.34 4.38
C HIS A 190 16.98 -14.79 2.97
N ALA A 191 15.96 -15.28 2.30
CA ALA A 191 15.69 -15.00 0.89
C ALA A 191 14.80 -13.76 0.64
N GLY A 192 14.29 -13.14 1.71
CA GLY A 192 13.41 -11.98 1.64
C GLY A 192 11.96 -12.29 1.24
N ILE A 193 11.15 -11.25 1.07
CA ILE A 193 9.67 -11.38 0.89
C ILE A 193 9.27 -11.97 -0.47
N GLY A 194 10.05 -11.79 -1.53
CA GLY A 194 9.70 -12.28 -2.87
C GLY A 194 9.48 -13.80 -2.90
N PRO A 195 10.47 -14.62 -2.52
CA PRO A 195 10.31 -16.08 -2.38
C PRO A 195 9.24 -16.48 -1.38
N VAL A 196 9.04 -15.75 -0.29
CA VAL A 196 7.94 -15.99 0.67
C VAL A 196 6.60 -15.94 -0.03
N LEU A 197 6.32 -14.87 -0.78
CA LEU A 197 5.02 -14.69 -1.45
C LEU A 197 4.85 -15.67 -2.63
N GLY A 198 5.92 -15.98 -3.36
CA GLY A 198 5.90 -16.97 -4.42
C GLY A 198 5.52 -18.36 -3.88
N ALA A 199 6.19 -18.79 -2.82
CA ALA A 199 5.90 -20.07 -2.16
C ALA A 199 4.50 -20.10 -1.52
N TRP A 200 4.11 -19.00 -0.87
CA TRP A 200 2.78 -18.83 -0.31
C TRP A 200 1.69 -19.01 -1.38
N LEU A 201 1.82 -18.34 -2.52
CA LEU A 201 0.86 -18.46 -3.62
C LEU A 201 0.74 -19.91 -4.11
N ILE A 202 1.87 -20.59 -4.31
CA ILE A 202 1.89 -22.01 -4.72
C ILE A 202 1.19 -22.89 -3.68
N LEU A 203 1.50 -22.71 -2.39
CA LEU A 203 0.89 -23.47 -1.31
C LEU A 203 -0.62 -23.20 -1.19
N VAL A 204 -1.04 -21.92 -1.30
CA VAL A 204 -2.47 -21.56 -1.28
C VAL A 204 -3.21 -22.22 -2.45
N LEU A 205 -2.66 -22.19 -3.67
CA LEU A 205 -3.26 -22.81 -4.83
C LEU A 205 -3.36 -24.35 -4.67
N ALA A 206 -2.30 -24.98 -4.16
CA ALA A 206 -2.31 -26.43 -3.88
C ALA A 206 -3.35 -26.80 -2.82
N LEU A 207 -3.40 -26.04 -1.72
CA LEU A 207 -4.37 -26.27 -0.65
C LEU A 207 -5.81 -25.96 -1.10
N ALA A 208 -6.01 -24.92 -1.91
CA ALA A 208 -7.31 -24.63 -2.52
C ALA A 208 -7.78 -25.77 -3.44
N PHE A 209 -6.86 -26.41 -4.17
CA PHE A 209 -7.18 -27.59 -4.96
C PHE A 209 -7.55 -28.81 -4.09
N ILE A 210 -6.82 -29.05 -3.00
CA ILE A 210 -7.11 -30.13 -2.05
C ILE A 210 -8.47 -29.91 -1.37
N PHE A 211 -8.71 -28.69 -0.87
CA PHE A 211 -9.94 -28.29 -0.19
C PHE A 211 -10.96 -27.63 -1.14
N LYS A 212 -10.99 -28.08 -2.41
CA LYS A 212 -11.83 -27.44 -3.45
C LYS A 212 -13.29 -27.28 -3.08
N LYS A 213 -13.88 -28.22 -2.33
CA LYS A 213 -15.27 -28.14 -1.87
C LYS A 213 -15.51 -26.95 -0.96
N GLN A 214 -14.56 -26.60 -0.08
CA GLN A 214 -14.65 -25.49 0.85
C GLN A 214 -14.34 -24.17 0.16
N TRP A 215 -13.33 -24.13 -0.70
CA TRP A 215 -12.90 -22.94 -1.42
C TRP A 215 -13.86 -22.52 -2.54
N PHE A 216 -14.48 -23.49 -3.21
CA PHE A 216 -15.33 -23.28 -4.38
C PHE A 216 -16.81 -23.66 -4.15
N ALA A 217 -17.22 -23.89 -2.90
CA ALA A 217 -18.55 -24.39 -2.52
C ALA A 217 -19.72 -23.45 -2.85
N LYS A 218 -19.46 -22.19 -3.14
CA LYS A 218 -20.49 -21.27 -3.65
C LYS A 218 -20.22 -21.02 -5.13
N PRO A 219 -20.94 -21.70 -6.04
CA PRO A 219 -20.97 -21.28 -7.44
C PRO A 219 -21.44 -19.82 -7.49
N GLY A 220 -20.77 -18.99 -8.28
CA GLY A 220 -21.11 -17.55 -8.39
C GLY A 220 -20.09 -16.61 -7.72
N ASN A 221 -19.06 -17.10 -7.03
CA ASN A 221 -17.96 -16.25 -6.59
C ASN A 221 -16.93 -16.02 -7.74
N PHE A 222 -16.11 -14.98 -7.58
CA PHE A 222 -15.11 -14.58 -8.59
C PHE A 222 -14.23 -15.76 -9.03
N ILE A 223 -13.66 -16.52 -8.09
CA ILE A 223 -12.74 -17.63 -8.39
C ILE A 223 -13.48 -18.79 -9.08
N GLY A 224 -14.65 -19.18 -8.56
CA GLY A 224 -15.44 -20.29 -9.08
C GLY A 224 -15.89 -20.06 -10.53
N ILE A 225 -16.35 -18.84 -10.85
CA ILE A 225 -16.77 -18.50 -12.22
C ILE A 225 -15.59 -18.49 -13.19
N ASN A 226 -14.43 -17.93 -12.77
CA ASN A 226 -13.24 -17.97 -13.62
C ASN A 226 -12.77 -19.40 -13.87
N LEU A 227 -12.75 -20.25 -12.85
CA LEU A 227 -12.40 -21.66 -13.01
C LEU A 227 -13.38 -22.41 -13.92
N TYR A 228 -14.69 -22.15 -13.76
CA TYR A 228 -15.71 -22.71 -14.65
C TYR A 228 -15.51 -22.23 -16.10
N ALA A 229 -15.25 -20.96 -16.31
CA ALA A 229 -14.99 -20.41 -17.64
C ALA A 229 -13.75 -21.06 -18.29
N LEU A 230 -12.67 -21.25 -17.54
CA LEU A 230 -11.45 -21.89 -18.03
C LEU A 230 -11.66 -23.35 -18.42
N THR A 231 -12.54 -24.08 -17.71
CA THR A 231 -12.75 -25.53 -17.91
C THR A 231 -13.92 -25.88 -18.83
N ASN A 232 -14.86 -24.94 -19.09
CA ASN A 232 -16.12 -25.24 -19.76
C ASN A 232 -16.42 -24.35 -21.01
N GLY A 233 -15.38 -23.85 -21.68
CA GLY A 233 -15.56 -23.13 -22.95
C GLY A 233 -15.73 -21.61 -22.84
N GLY A 234 -15.15 -21.01 -21.78
CA GLY A 234 -15.02 -19.57 -21.65
C GLY A 234 -16.19 -18.87 -20.96
N PHE A 235 -16.12 -17.54 -20.96
CA PHE A 235 -17.14 -16.71 -20.29
C PHE A 235 -18.54 -16.81 -20.90
N ASN A 236 -18.66 -17.24 -22.17
CA ASN A 236 -19.96 -17.44 -22.78
C ASN A 236 -20.69 -18.68 -22.19
N ALA A 237 -19.94 -19.73 -21.88
CA ALA A 237 -20.49 -20.90 -21.16
C ALA A 237 -20.82 -20.52 -19.70
N ALA A 238 -19.96 -19.74 -19.03
CA ALA A 238 -20.22 -19.27 -17.68
C ALA A 238 -21.44 -18.35 -17.62
N ALA A 239 -21.72 -17.53 -18.64
CA ALA A 239 -22.89 -16.67 -18.69
C ALA A 239 -24.21 -17.46 -18.75
N LYS A 240 -24.21 -18.58 -19.42
CA LYS A 240 -25.37 -19.50 -19.48
C LYS A 240 -25.66 -20.15 -18.12
N GLU A 241 -24.61 -20.44 -17.34
CA GLU A 241 -24.73 -21.13 -16.04
C GLU A 241 -25.02 -20.15 -14.89
N TYR A 242 -24.31 -19.00 -14.86
CA TYR A 242 -24.33 -18.05 -13.72
C TYR A 242 -25.09 -16.75 -14.01
N GLY A 243 -25.58 -16.56 -15.24
CA GLY A 243 -26.23 -15.34 -15.70
C GLY A 243 -25.25 -14.30 -16.28
N GLU A 244 -25.71 -13.57 -17.30
CA GLU A 244 -24.90 -12.57 -18.01
C GLU A 244 -24.43 -11.45 -17.09
N GLU A 245 -25.30 -10.92 -16.22
CA GLU A 245 -24.97 -9.83 -15.29
C GLU A 245 -23.84 -10.21 -14.35
N THR A 246 -23.85 -11.43 -13.81
CA THR A 246 -22.80 -11.92 -12.91
C THR A 246 -21.46 -12.03 -13.63
N VAL A 247 -21.47 -12.58 -14.86
CA VAL A 247 -20.24 -12.74 -15.66
C VAL A 247 -19.73 -11.39 -16.16
N ASP A 248 -20.59 -10.46 -16.49
CA ASP A 248 -20.18 -9.08 -16.80
C ASP A 248 -19.51 -8.38 -15.61
N GLY A 249 -20.00 -8.66 -14.39
CA GLY A 249 -19.32 -8.24 -13.16
C GLY A 249 -17.90 -8.81 -13.05
N ILE A 250 -17.71 -10.10 -13.35
CA ILE A 250 -16.38 -10.73 -13.38
C ILE A 250 -15.45 -10.06 -14.43
N LYS A 251 -15.97 -9.83 -15.63
CA LYS A 251 -15.22 -9.12 -16.68
C LYS A 251 -14.84 -7.69 -16.26
N ALA A 252 -15.71 -7.01 -15.51
CA ALA A 252 -15.41 -5.68 -14.96
C ALA A 252 -14.24 -5.75 -13.95
N VAL A 253 -14.20 -6.74 -13.08
CA VAL A 253 -13.05 -6.96 -12.18
C VAL A 253 -11.75 -7.14 -12.98
N TRP A 254 -11.77 -7.97 -14.04
CA TRP A 254 -10.58 -8.17 -14.88
C TRP A 254 -10.12 -6.86 -15.56
N ARG A 255 -11.06 -6.00 -16.00
CA ARG A 255 -10.71 -4.66 -16.53
C ARG A 255 -10.01 -3.80 -15.49
N VAL A 256 -10.50 -3.77 -14.24
CA VAL A 256 -9.83 -3.05 -13.16
C VAL A 256 -8.46 -3.64 -12.85
N LEU A 257 -8.36 -4.98 -12.77
CA LEU A 257 -7.09 -5.66 -12.52
C LEU A 257 -6.06 -5.41 -13.63
N SER A 258 -6.49 -5.25 -14.89
CA SER A 258 -5.58 -4.89 -15.99
C SER A 258 -4.95 -3.50 -15.81
N VAL A 259 -5.66 -2.55 -15.22
CA VAL A 259 -5.10 -1.25 -14.82
C VAL A 259 -4.21 -1.41 -13.58
N PHE A 260 -4.67 -2.17 -12.59
CA PHE A 260 -3.93 -2.40 -11.36
C PHE A 260 -2.60 -3.14 -11.56
N ALA A 261 -2.45 -3.90 -12.64
CA ALA A 261 -1.19 -4.57 -12.96
C ALA A 261 -0.01 -3.60 -13.16
N PHE A 262 -0.28 -2.34 -13.50
CA PHE A 262 0.75 -1.30 -13.67
C PHE A 262 1.03 -0.52 -12.38
N ILE A 263 0.06 -0.42 -11.47
CA ILE A 263 0.16 0.41 -10.25
C ILE A 263 1.31 -0.01 -9.31
N PRO A 264 1.71 -1.29 -9.18
CA PRO A 264 2.86 -1.68 -8.36
C PRO A 264 4.15 -0.92 -8.69
N VAL A 265 4.36 -0.57 -9.95
CA VAL A 265 5.56 0.21 -10.35
C VAL A 265 5.53 1.62 -9.75
N PHE A 266 4.36 2.27 -9.70
CA PHE A 266 4.21 3.55 -9.00
C PHE A 266 4.57 3.43 -7.52
N TRP A 267 4.01 2.43 -6.81
CA TRP A 267 4.29 2.22 -5.40
C TRP A 267 5.75 1.86 -5.14
N ALA A 268 6.37 1.09 -6.04
CA ALA A 268 7.80 0.79 -5.95
C ALA A 268 8.67 2.05 -5.96
N LEU A 269 8.31 3.07 -6.74
CA LEU A 269 9.01 4.34 -6.76
C LEU A 269 8.61 5.23 -5.58
N TRP A 270 7.32 5.31 -5.28
CA TRP A 270 6.80 6.17 -4.21
C TRP A 270 7.36 5.78 -2.84
N ASP A 271 7.35 4.49 -2.49
CA ASP A 271 7.80 4.00 -1.19
C ASP A 271 9.33 4.19 -0.99
N GLN A 272 10.11 4.29 -2.06
CA GLN A 272 11.53 4.64 -1.99
C GLN A 272 11.78 6.08 -1.48
N SER A 273 10.77 6.97 -1.53
CA SER A 273 10.85 8.28 -0.91
C SER A 273 11.00 8.22 0.62
N GLN A 274 10.63 7.09 1.23
CA GLN A 274 10.74 6.82 2.66
C GLN A 274 11.98 5.98 3.02
N SER A 275 12.76 5.54 2.05
CA SER A 275 13.96 4.73 2.23
C SER A 275 15.17 5.32 1.49
N GLU A 276 15.29 5.08 0.19
CA GLU A 276 16.44 5.50 -0.62
C GLU A 276 16.64 7.02 -0.66
N TRP A 277 15.55 7.79 -0.74
CA TRP A 277 15.66 9.24 -0.74
C TRP A 277 16.11 9.78 0.61
N VAL A 278 15.78 9.12 1.72
CA VAL A 278 16.30 9.48 3.05
C VAL A 278 17.80 9.25 3.10
N VAL A 279 18.29 8.11 2.60
CA VAL A 279 19.73 7.82 2.51
C VAL A 279 20.46 8.83 1.62
N GLN A 280 19.84 9.24 0.50
CA GLN A 280 20.37 10.29 -0.36
C GLN A 280 20.44 11.64 0.38
N ALA A 281 19.35 12.02 1.07
CA ALA A 281 19.27 13.29 1.80
C ALA A 281 20.35 13.40 2.88
N GLN A 282 20.77 12.29 3.53
CA GLN A 282 21.88 12.29 4.51
C GLN A 282 23.22 12.72 3.91
N LYS A 283 23.35 12.71 2.57
CA LYS A 283 24.55 13.11 1.83
C LYS A 283 24.41 14.52 1.21
N MET A 284 23.35 15.26 1.55
CA MET A 284 23.03 16.58 1.03
C MET A 284 23.19 17.67 2.08
N ASP A 285 23.25 18.93 1.63
CA ASP A 285 23.10 20.08 2.52
C ASP A 285 21.65 20.22 2.94
N LEU A 286 21.37 19.99 4.22
CA LEU A 286 20.03 19.98 4.79
C LEU A 286 19.53 21.36 5.21
N ASN A 287 20.30 22.45 4.99
CA ASN A 287 19.85 23.81 5.29
C ASN A 287 18.88 24.30 4.21
N TRP A 288 17.61 24.45 4.58
CA TRP A 288 16.59 24.98 3.70
C TRP A 288 15.76 26.03 4.42
N LEU A 289 15.62 27.20 3.81
CA LEU A 289 14.95 28.39 4.37
C LEU A 289 15.53 28.85 5.73
N GLY A 290 16.83 28.65 5.95
CA GLY A 290 17.50 29.03 7.19
C GLY A 290 17.26 28.06 8.36
N ILE A 291 16.64 26.92 8.11
CA ILE A 291 16.40 25.85 9.08
C ILE A 291 17.23 24.64 8.67
N GLU A 292 17.96 24.06 9.61
CA GLU A 292 18.64 22.79 9.43
C GLU A 292 17.67 21.64 9.66
N TRP A 293 17.29 20.96 8.57
CA TRP A 293 16.35 19.85 8.58
C TRP A 293 17.05 18.52 8.82
N LYS A 294 16.31 17.51 9.22
CA LYS A 294 16.77 16.12 9.23
C LYS A 294 16.34 15.41 7.97
N ALA A 295 17.14 14.49 7.45
CA ALA A 295 16.87 13.76 6.22
C ALA A 295 15.48 13.09 6.23
N GLU A 296 15.12 12.49 7.36
CA GLU A 296 13.84 11.79 7.54
C GLU A 296 12.63 12.74 7.60
N GLN A 297 12.86 14.03 7.94
CA GLN A 297 11.81 15.04 8.03
C GLN A 297 11.36 15.55 6.66
N ILE A 298 12.20 15.48 5.65
CA ILE A 298 11.92 16.08 4.33
C ILE A 298 10.65 15.51 3.69
N SER A 299 10.32 14.27 3.99
CA SER A 299 9.10 13.63 3.47
C SER A 299 7.80 14.29 3.93
N PHE A 300 7.81 15.19 4.94
CA PHE A 300 6.62 15.98 5.32
C PHE A 300 6.09 16.81 4.16
N VAL A 301 6.98 17.22 3.26
CA VAL A 301 6.67 18.01 2.06
C VAL A 301 5.62 17.31 1.19
N ASN A 302 5.67 15.97 1.09
CA ASN A 302 4.66 15.20 0.37
C ASN A 302 3.25 15.44 0.95
N ALA A 303 3.05 15.26 2.26
CA ALA A 303 1.74 15.49 2.89
C ALA A 303 1.25 16.92 2.73
N ALA A 304 2.15 17.91 2.81
CA ALA A 304 1.81 19.31 2.60
C ALA A 304 1.37 19.59 1.15
N PHE A 305 2.09 19.03 0.17
CA PHE A 305 1.74 19.21 -1.24
C PHE A 305 0.48 18.43 -1.65
N ILE A 306 0.16 17.29 -1.04
CA ILE A 306 -1.13 16.64 -1.28
C ILE A 306 -2.29 17.59 -1.01
N LEU A 307 -2.28 18.26 0.16
CA LEU A 307 -3.34 19.19 0.55
C LEU A 307 -3.45 20.39 -0.41
N LEU A 308 -2.33 20.82 -0.99
CA LEU A 308 -2.29 21.90 -1.97
C LEU A 308 -2.71 21.42 -3.37
N PHE A 309 -2.26 20.24 -3.80
CA PHE A 309 -2.45 19.76 -5.16
C PHE A 309 -3.86 19.25 -5.44
N ILE A 310 -4.54 18.68 -4.46
CA ILE A 310 -5.94 18.26 -4.63
C ILE A 310 -6.81 19.42 -5.14
N PRO A 311 -6.89 20.59 -4.46
CA PRO A 311 -7.66 21.72 -4.97
C PRO A 311 -7.03 22.32 -6.24
N LEU A 312 -5.71 22.39 -6.37
CA LEU A 312 -5.03 22.92 -7.54
C LEU A 312 -5.39 22.11 -8.81
N PHE A 313 -5.33 20.79 -8.74
CA PHE A 313 -5.72 19.94 -9.88
C PHE A 313 -7.23 20.05 -10.16
N SER A 314 -8.08 19.99 -9.14
CA SER A 314 -9.53 19.96 -9.30
C SER A 314 -10.09 21.29 -9.83
N TYR A 315 -9.62 22.43 -9.31
CA TYR A 315 -10.19 23.74 -9.64
C TYR A 315 -9.40 24.54 -10.68
N VAL A 316 -8.14 24.23 -10.92
CA VAL A 316 -7.29 25.00 -11.84
C VAL A 316 -6.83 24.14 -13.02
N ILE A 317 -6.07 23.08 -12.77
CA ILE A 317 -5.41 22.30 -13.83
C ILE A 317 -6.41 21.58 -14.72
N PHE A 318 -7.31 20.79 -14.13
CA PHE A 318 -8.29 20.02 -14.93
C PHE A 318 -9.24 20.93 -15.73
N PRO A 319 -9.81 22.00 -15.18
CA PRO A 319 -10.58 22.94 -15.97
C PRO A 319 -9.78 23.61 -17.12
N ALA A 320 -8.51 23.97 -16.86
CA ALA A 320 -7.64 24.56 -17.88
C ALA A 320 -7.36 23.58 -19.04
N VAL A 321 -6.99 22.36 -18.72
CA VAL A 321 -6.74 21.29 -19.71
C VAL A 321 -8.00 20.97 -20.52
N ASN A 322 -9.17 20.91 -19.86
CA ASN A 322 -10.44 20.72 -20.57
C ASN A 322 -10.76 21.87 -21.54
N LYS A 323 -10.46 23.12 -21.16
CA LYS A 323 -10.61 24.30 -22.06
C LYS A 323 -9.70 24.22 -23.29
N MET A 324 -8.57 23.52 -23.20
CA MET A 324 -7.67 23.26 -24.33
C MET A 324 -8.20 22.14 -25.26
N GLY A 325 -9.39 21.59 -25.00
CA GLY A 325 -10.00 20.52 -25.79
C GLY A 325 -9.50 19.12 -25.47
N ILE A 326 -8.69 18.95 -24.41
CA ILE A 326 -8.18 17.65 -23.98
C ILE A 326 -9.16 17.04 -22.97
N GLN A 327 -9.85 15.97 -23.35
CA GLN A 327 -10.72 15.24 -22.44
C GLN A 327 -9.88 14.53 -21.35
N ILE A 328 -10.15 14.84 -20.10
CA ILE A 328 -9.49 14.23 -18.95
C ILE A 328 -10.27 13.00 -18.52
N THR A 329 -9.76 11.80 -18.90
CA THR A 329 -10.31 10.53 -18.44
C THR A 329 -9.48 9.97 -17.29
N PRO A 330 -10.05 9.06 -16.45
CA PRO A 330 -9.30 8.41 -15.37
C PRO A 330 -7.99 7.76 -15.87
N LEU A 331 -8.04 7.05 -16.97
CA LEU A 331 -6.86 6.38 -17.52
C LEU A 331 -5.79 7.38 -18.01
N ARG A 332 -6.19 8.53 -18.58
CA ARG A 332 -5.24 9.59 -18.97
C ARG A 332 -4.58 10.23 -17.74
N LYS A 333 -5.33 10.43 -16.64
CA LYS A 333 -4.75 10.92 -15.38
C LYS A 333 -3.70 9.94 -14.85
N ILE A 334 -4.01 8.64 -14.81
CA ILE A 334 -3.07 7.60 -14.36
C ILE A 334 -1.82 7.57 -15.25
N GLY A 335 -1.98 7.63 -16.58
CA GLY A 335 -0.85 7.70 -17.51
C GLY A 335 0.06 8.91 -17.28
N ALA A 336 -0.53 10.11 -17.12
CA ALA A 336 0.22 11.33 -16.78
C ALA A 336 0.92 11.20 -15.42
N GLY A 337 0.28 10.55 -14.46
CA GLY A 337 0.87 10.26 -13.14
C GLY A 337 2.12 9.39 -13.23
N PHE A 338 2.13 8.35 -14.08
CA PHE A 338 3.35 7.55 -14.32
C PHE A 338 4.48 8.38 -14.92
N VAL A 339 4.17 9.27 -15.87
CA VAL A 339 5.18 10.17 -16.47
C VAL A 339 5.78 11.08 -15.41
N LEU A 340 4.95 11.72 -14.55
CA LEU A 340 5.44 12.57 -13.47
C LEU A 340 6.26 11.76 -12.45
N THR A 341 5.84 10.56 -12.11
CA THR A 341 6.61 9.67 -11.22
C THR A 341 7.98 9.33 -11.82
N ALA A 342 8.06 9.01 -13.10
CA ALA A 342 9.34 8.80 -13.78
C ALA A 342 10.21 10.07 -13.78
N LEU A 343 9.62 11.25 -14.03
CA LEU A 343 10.33 12.53 -14.00
C LEU A 343 10.86 12.87 -12.60
N SER A 344 10.15 12.53 -11.53
CA SER A 344 10.67 12.74 -10.17
C SER A 344 11.96 11.93 -9.94
N PHE A 345 12.02 10.71 -10.45
CA PHE A 345 13.21 9.87 -10.36
C PHE A 345 14.36 10.32 -11.27
N VAL A 346 14.07 10.97 -12.39
CA VAL A 346 15.11 11.68 -13.17
C VAL A 346 15.80 12.74 -12.31
N VAL A 347 15.02 13.56 -11.58
CA VAL A 347 15.58 14.58 -10.69
C VAL A 347 16.45 13.93 -9.61
N VAL A 348 15.98 12.87 -8.98
CA VAL A 348 16.72 12.14 -7.93
C VAL A 348 17.99 11.49 -8.48
N ALA A 349 17.94 10.93 -9.69
CA ALA A 349 19.11 10.35 -10.35
C ALA A 349 20.18 11.42 -10.67
N ILE A 350 19.76 12.61 -11.08
CA ILE A 350 20.69 13.74 -11.30
C ILE A 350 21.32 14.19 -9.99
N ILE A 351 20.53 14.33 -8.91
CA ILE A 351 21.04 14.66 -7.57
C ILE A 351 22.09 13.62 -7.14
N GLN A 352 21.77 12.33 -7.31
CA GLN A 352 22.70 11.27 -6.97
C GLN A 352 23.98 11.33 -7.79
N GLY A 353 23.88 11.68 -9.07
CA GLY A 353 25.07 11.89 -9.90
C GLY A 353 25.99 13.02 -9.40
N TRP A 354 25.43 14.10 -8.85
CA TRP A 354 26.22 15.14 -8.19
C TRP A 354 26.88 14.64 -6.90
N ILE A 355 26.16 13.85 -6.11
CA ILE A 355 26.70 13.24 -4.89
C ILE A 355 27.83 12.25 -5.23
N ASP A 356 27.62 11.42 -6.24
CA ASP A 356 28.63 10.46 -6.71
C ASP A 356 29.90 11.16 -7.25
N ALA A 357 29.76 12.41 -7.75
CA ALA A 357 30.87 13.29 -8.14
C ALA A 357 31.51 14.05 -6.95
N GLY A 358 31.10 13.76 -5.70
CA GLY A 358 31.65 14.37 -4.49
C GLY A 358 31.08 15.75 -4.16
N GLN A 359 29.94 16.15 -4.76
CA GLN A 359 29.24 17.39 -4.43
C GLN A 359 28.25 17.17 -3.29
N THR A 360 27.92 18.23 -2.58
CA THR A 360 26.86 18.28 -1.55
C THR A 360 25.72 19.16 -2.01
N PRO A 361 24.82 18.69 -2.89
CA PRO A 361 23.70 19.48 -3.38
C PRO A 361 22.75 19.86 -2.23
N ASN A 362 22.12 21.04 -2.34
CA ASN A 362 21.14 21.48 -1.34
C ASN A 362 19.85 20.67 -1.43
N ILE A 363 19.21 20.42 -0.29
CA ILE A 363 18.00 19.61 -0.15
C ILE A 363 16.80 20.14 -0.95
N SER A 364 16.81 21.42 -1.33
CA SER A 364 15.78 22.02 -2.19
C SER A 364 15.60 21.28 -3.52
N TRP A 365 16.64 20.64 -4.04
CA TRP A 365 16.52 19.81 -5.24
C TRP A 365 15.69 18.55 -4.99
N GLN A 366 15.82 17.91 -3.82
CA GLN A 366 15.00 16.76 -3.47
C GLN A 366 13.55 17.18 -3.18
N ILE A 367 13.33 18.37 -2.60
CA ILE A 367 11.98 18.96 -2.46
C ILE A 367 11.31 19.12 -3.83
N LEU A 368 12.05 19.56 -4.86
CA LEU A 368 11.53 19.60 -6.23
C LEU A 368 11.11 18.22 -6.72
N ALA A 369 11.91 17.17 -6.43
CA ALA A 369 11.53 15.81 -6.75
C ALA A 369 10.24 15.38 -6.03
N PHE A 370 10.06 15.75 -4.75
CA PHE A 370 8.81 15.52 -4.01
C PHE A 370 7.62 16.25 -4.62
N VAL A 371 7.78 17.50 -5.07
CA VAL A 371 6.72 18.24 -5.78
C VAL A 371 6.21 17.44 -6.99
N VAL A 372 7.13 16.95 -7.82
CA VAL A 372 6.79 16.18 -9.03
C VAL A 372 6.18 14.82 -8.68
N LEU A 373 6.76 14.11 -7.69
CA LEU A 373 6.25 12.82 -7.22
C LEU A 373 4.83 12.95 -6.67
N THR A 374 4.58 13.95 -5.82
CA THR A 374 3.26 14.18 -5.21
C THR A 374 2.21 14.55 -6.25
N ALA A 375 2.58 15.31 -7.29
CA ALA A 375 1.69 15.57 -8.42
C ALA A 375 1.32 14.26 -9.15
N GLY A 376 2.28 13.36 -9.36
CA GLY A 376 2.04 12.01 -9.89
C GLY A 376 1.14 11.18 -8.96
N GLU A 377 1.38 11.23 -7.66
CA GLU A 377 0.60 10.54 -6.63
C GLU A 377 -0.88 10.94 -6.65
N VAL A 378 -1.18 12.24 -6.66
CA VAL A 378 -2.56 12.75 -6.73
C VAL A 378 -3.28 12.21 -7.97
N LEU A 379 -2.58 12.16 -9.12
CA LEU A 379 -3.14 11.65 -10.35
C LEU A 379 -3.35 10.12 -10.35
N ILE A 380 -2.48 9.35 -9.70
CA ILE A 380 -2.58 7.88 -9.69
C ILE A 380 -3.46 7.40 -8.53
N SER A 381 -3.16 7.83 -7.29
CA SER A 381 -3.78 7.25 -6.09
C SER A 381 -5.26 7.59 -5.98
N ILE A 382 -5.62 8.88 -6.14
CA ILE A 382 -7.02 9.31 -6.04
C ILE A 382 -7.81 8.74 -7.22
N THR A 383 -7.28 8.88 -8.44
CA THR A 383 -7.96 8.40 -9.64
C THR A 383 -8.05 6.87 -9.68
N GLY A 384 -7.02 6.16 -9.21
CA GLY A 384 -7.03 4.70 -9.14
C GLY A 384 -8.11 4.16 -8.20
N LEU A 385 -8.28 4.80 -7.03
CA LEU A 385 -9.37 4.47 -6.11
C LEU A 385 -10.75 4.81 -6.67
N GLU A 386 -10.90 5.98 -7.29
CA GLU A 386 -12.14 6.40 -7.96
C GLU A 386 -12.48 5.42 -9.09
N TYR A 387 -11.50 5.07 -9.92
CA TYR A 387 -11.65 4.11 -11.01
C TYR A 387 -12.08 2.74 -10.47
N ALA A 388 -11.42 2.24 -9.45
CA ALA A 388 -11.77 1.01 -8.77
C ALA A 388 -13.24 1.00 -8.30
N TYR A 389 -13.65 2.07 -7.64
CA TYR A 389 -15.00 2.18 -7.08
C TYR A 389 -16.08 2.30 -8.15
N THR A 390 -15.83 3.07 -9.22
CA THR A 390 -16.80 3.34 -10.28
C THR A 390 -16.94 2.18 -11.26
N GLN A 391 -15.87 1.43 -11.50
CA GLN A 391 -15.84 0.28 -12.43
C GLN A 391 -16.21 -1.05 -11.74
N ALA A 392 -16.33 -1.06 -10.40
CA ALA A 392 -16.65 -2.24 -9.63
C ALA A 392 -18.16 -2.46 -9.50
N PRO A 393 -18.68 -3.67 -9.79
CA PRO A 393 -20.03 -4.04 -9.44
C PRO A 393 -20.22 -3.92 -7.91
N PRO A 394 -21.42 -3.52 -7.43
CA PRO A 394 -21.70 -3.37 -6.00
C PRO A 394 -21.30 -4.57 -5.15
N SER A 395 -21.53 -5.78 -5.67
CA SER A 395 -21.20 -7.06 -5.00
C SER A 395 -19.70 -7.35 -4.87
N MET A 396 -18.81 -6.62 -5.59
CA MET A 396 -17.36 -6.89 -5.66
C MET A 396 -16.50 -5.69 -5.27
N LYS A 397 -17.11 -4.59 -4.81
CA LYS A 397 -16.37 -3.38 -4.41
C LYS A 397 -15.29 -3.66 -3.35
N SER A 398 -15.61 -4.44 -2.31
CA SER A 398 -14.64 -4.80 -1.26
C SER A 398 -13.47 -5.61 -1.80
N THR A 399 -13.72 -6.54 -2.72
CA THR A 399 -12.68 -7.35 -3.36
C THR A 399 -11.71 -6.47 -4.17
N ILE A 400 -12.24 -5.52 -4.94
CA ILE A 400 -11.42 -4.61 -5.74
C ILE A 400 -10.60 -3.66 -4.86
N MET A 401 -11.18 -3.16 -3.76
CA MET A 401 -10.43 -2.35 -2.80
C MET A 401 -9.32 -3.14 -2.10
N ALA A 402 -9.52 -4.43 -1.85
CA ALA A 402 -8.44 -5.31 -1.37
C ALA A 402 -7.33 -5.48 -2.43
N CYS A 403 -7.69 -5.62 -3.70
CA CYS A 403 -6.72 -5.67 -4.80
C CYS A 403 -5.88 -4.38 -4.91
N TRP A 404 -6.47 -3.22 -4.58
CA TRP A 404 -5.70 -1.97 -4.51
C TRP A 404 -4.57 -2.05 -3.47
N LEU A 405 -4.84 -2.54 -2.27
CA LEU A 405 -3.81 -2.70 -1.23
C LEU A 405 -2.72 -3.71 -1.66
N ILE A 406 -3.09 -4.75 -2.40
CA ILE A 406 -2.12 -5.70 -2.96
C ILE A 406 -1.17 -5.03 -3.96
N THR A 407 -1.59 -3.99 -4.69
CA THR A 407 -0.67 -3.25 -5.59
C THR A 407 0.48 -2.59 -4.82
N VAL A 408 0.23 -2.07 -3.60
CA VAL A 408 1.27 -1.53 -2.72
C VAL A 408 2.24 -2.65 -2.28
N THR A 409 1.69 -3.81 -1.87
CA THR A 409 2.50 -4.99 -1.54
C THR A 409 3.42 -5.38 -2.68
N LEU A 410 2.89 -5.49 -3.90
CA LEU A 410 3.67 -5.89 -5.08
C LEU A 410 4.74 -4.86 -5.44
N GLY A 411 4.48 -3.57 -5.25
CA GLY A 411 5.47 -2.51 -5.43
C GLY A 411 6.65 -2.66 -4.48
N ASN A 412 6.37 -2.87 -3.19
CA ASN A 412 7.41 -3.09 -2.18
C ASN A 412 8.18 -4.40 -2.39
N VAL A 413 7.50 -5.47 -2.83
CA VAL A 413 8.17 -6.72 -3.22
C VAL A 413 9.15 -6.50 -4.37
N LEU A 414 8.77 -5.71 -5.38
CA LEU A 414 9.66 -5.39 -6.50
C LEU A 414 10.94 -4.71 -6.00
N VAL A 415 10.84 -3.71 -5.12
CA VAL A 415 12.00 -3.02 -4.55
C VAL A 415 12.81 -3.98 -3.68
N SER A 416 12.17 -4.73 -2.79
CA SER A 416 12.85 -5.69 -1.92
C SER A 416 13.63 -6.74 -2.70
N VAL A 417 13.06 -7.31 -3.77
CA VAL A 417 13.74 -8.29 -4.62
C VAL A 417 14.98 -7.69 -5.30
N ILE A 418 14.88 -6.46 -5.80
CA ILE A 418 16.02 -5.76 -6.41
C ILE A 418 17.10 -5.50 -5.34
N GLN A 419 16.73 -4.98 -4.18
CA GLN A 419 17.66 -4.69 -3.08
C GLN A 419 18.32 -5.95 -2.51
N THR A 420 17.55 -7.03 -2.35
CA THR A 420 18.10 -8.34 -1.92
C THR A 420 19.10 -8.88 -2.97
N ASN A 421 18.79 -8.73 -4.26
CA ASN A 421 19.72 -9.14 -5.31
C ASN A 421 21.00 -8.30 -5.28
N ILE A 422 20.91 -6.99 -5.03
CA ILE A 422 22.08 -6.10 -4.85
C ILE A 422 22.91 -6.55 -3.64
N SER A 423 22.27 -6.81 -2.50
CA SER A 423 22.96 -7.22 -1.27
C SER A 423 23.72 -8.55 -1.42
N ASN A 424 23.18 -9.46 -2.24
CA ASN A 424 23.78 -10.75 -2.56
C ASN A 424 24.81 -10.71 -3.71
N GLY A 425 25.14 -9.51 -4.23
CA GLY A 425 26.08 -9.36 -5.35
C GLY A 425 25.56 -9.90 -6.68
N GLY A 426 24.23 -9.96 -6.87
CA GLY A 426 23.59 -10.45 -8.09
C GLY A 426 23.58 -9.44 -9.23
N PHE A 427 22.79 -9.73 -10.27
CA PHE A 427 22.72 -8.91 -11.49
C PHE A 427 22.49 -7.42 -11.24
N PHE A 428 21.62 -7.06 -10.29
CA PHE A 428 21.31 -5.67 -10.01
C PHE A 428 22.42 -4.93 -9.24
N ALA A 429 23.44 -5.62 -8.69
CA ALA A 429 24.53 -4.99 -7.98
C ALA A 429 25.39 -4.05 -8.87
N GLN A 430 25.31 -4.19 -10.19
CA GLN A 430 25.95 -3.27 -11.14
C GLN A 430 25.30 -1.87 -11.17
N PHE A 431 24.03 -1.77 -10.77
CA PHE A 431 23.31 -0.50 -10.67
C PHE A 431 23.51 0.10 -9.28
N HIS A 432 24.51 0.95 -9.13
CA HIS A 432 24.84 1.66 -7.89
C HIS A 432 24.82 3.17 -8.08
N GLY A 433 24.74 3.92 -7.00
CA GLY A 433 24.66 5.38 -7.05
C GLY A 433 23.52 5.86 -7.96
N ALA A 434 23.81 6.79 -8.86
CA ALA A 434 22.84 7.30 -9.82
C ALA A 434 22.26 6.21 -10.73
N GLY A 435 23.02 5.14 -11.01
CA GLY A 435 22.56 4.01 -11.84
C GLY A 435 21.35 3.30 -11.25
N PHE A 436 21.23 3.20 -9.94
CA PHE A 436 20.07 2.63 -9.26
C PHE A 436 18.79 3.44 -9.55
N PHE A 437 18.83 4.76 -9.41
CA PHE A 437 17.67 5.62 -9.69
C PHE A 437 17.33 5.65 -11.18
N TRP A 438 18.32 5.59 -12.07
CA TRP A 438 18.09 5.46 -13.52
C TRP A 438 17.42 4.13 -13.88
N LEU A 439 17.72 3.02 -13.20
CA LEU A 439 17.04 1.74 -13.38
C LEU A 439 15.53 1.90 -13.11
N PHE A 440 15.16 2.47 -11.96
CA PHE A 440 13.74 2.68 -11.62
C PHE A 440 13.07 3.73 -12.52
N THR A 441 13.80 4.77 -12.92
CA THR A 441 13.32 5.72 -13.95
C THR A 441 12.96 4.98 -15.23
N GLY A 442 13.83 4.08 -15.71
CA GLY A 442 13.60 3.28 -16.91
C GLY A 442 12.41 2.34 -16.79
N ILE A 443 12.28 1.65 -15.66
CA ILE A 443 11.14 0.77 -15.36
C ILE A 443 9.83 1.57 -15.38
N CYS A 444 9.78 2.73 -14.72
CA CYS A 444 8.58 3.55 -14.67
C CYS A 444 8.25 4.19 -16.03
N ALA A 445 9.25 4.67 -16.77
CA ALA A 445 9.05 5.23 -18.12
C ALA A 445 8.53 4.16 -19.08
N ALA A 446 9.10 2.94 -19.06
CA ALA A 446 8.59 1.81 -19.85
C ALA A 446 7.14 1.47 -19.47
N THR A 447 6.83 1.47 -18.17
CA THR A 447 5.46 1.26 -17.66
C THR A 447 4.51 2.35 -18.15
N ALA A 448 4.92 3.62 -18.11
CA ALA A 448 4.12 4.73 -18.63
C ALA A 448 3.80 4.56 -20.13
N VAL A 449 4.81 4.21 -20.94
CA VAL A 449 4.63 3.97 -22.37
C VAL A 449 3.69 2.80 -22.62
N LEU A 450 3.92 1.66 -21.95
CA LEU A 450 3.05 0.47 -22.11
C LEU A 450 1.62 0.77 -21.66
N PHE A 451 1.45 1.48 -20.55
CA PHE A 451 0.13 1.87 -20.06
C PHE A 451 -0.59 2.79 -21.08
N MET A 452 0.09 3.79 -21.62
CA MET A 452 -0.48 4.69 -22.64
C MET A 452 -0.85 3.97 -23.93
N LEU A 453 -0.12 2.92 -24.32
CA LEU A 453 -0.44 2.09 -25.50
C LEU A 453 -1.64 1.16 -25.25
N ILE A 454 -1.79 0.62 -24.04
CA ILE A 454 -2.82 -0.38 -23.72
C ILE A 454 -4.11 0.30 -23.24
N SER A 455 -4.03 1.41 -22.51
CA SER A 455 -5.19 2.07 -21.89
C SER A 455 -6.32 2.44 -22.85
N PRO A 456 -6.09 2.84 -24.13
CA PRO A 456 -7.19 3.11 -25.06
C PRO A 456 -8.03 1.89 -25.42
N SER A 457 -7.49 0.67 -25.24
CA SER A 457 -8.23 -0.58 -25.50
C SER A 457 -9.12 -1.01 -24.33
N ILE A 458 -8.95 -0.40 -23.15
CA ILE A 458 -9.71 -0.72 -21.94
C ILE A 458 -11.07 0.01 -22.01
N LYS A 459 -12.14 -0.76 -22.21
CA LYS A 459 -13.51 -0.21 -22.25
C LYS A 459 -13.97 0.08 -20.81
N GLU A 460 -14.21 1.36 -20.52
CA GLU A 460 -14.79 1.78 -19.23
C GLU A 460 -16.30 1.48 -19.21
N LYS A 461 -16.80 0.91 -18.11
CA LYS A 461 -18.23 0.68 -17.87
C LYS A 461 -18.53 1.11 -16.42
N SER A 462 -19.14 2.27 -16.25
CA SER A 462 -19.52 2.76 -14.91
C SER A 462 -20.66 1.93 -14.31
N TYR A 463 -20.52 1.56 -13.05
CA TYR A 463 -21.54 0.91 -12.20
C TYR A 463 -22.03 1.85 -11.09
N ILE A 464 -21.98 3.17 -11.32
CA ILE A 464 -22.61 4.15 -10.44
C ILE A 464 -24.11 4.07 -10.70
N VAL A 465 -24.87 3.66 -9.70
CA VAL A 465 -26.34 3.70 -9.64
C VAL A 465 -26.73 4.93 -8.87
#